data_bc1877e5d447da20686b50b92b0b25ba
#
_entry.id   bc1877e5d447da20686b50b92b0b25ba
#
_cell.length_a   1.000
_cell.length_b   1.000
_cell.length_c   1.000
_cell.angle_alpha   90.00
_cell.angle_beta   90.00
_cell.angle_gamma   90.00
#
_symmetry.space_group_name_H-M   'P 1'
#
loop_
_entity.id
_entity.type
_entity.pdbx_description
1 polymer ?
#
loop_
_entity_poly.entity_id
_entity_poly.type
_entity_poly.pdbx_seq_one_letter_code
_entity_poly.pdbx_strand_id
1 'polypeptide(L)'
;PVITDSIISRIERAAWQVNDNYTAKQTGGFQVVQNIIKNVGPGNNKASLEINLLPGEQRDFGAPEINNAIREATGPVFGVERLTFGSGGNFGGSPVSVSLLGANTSELKAAKDELLELMVQNPLLVDVADTDPEGIKEINIQLKESAYALGLTLQEVMSQVRAGFFGLQAQRFQRGQDEIRVWVRYDRSNRES
;
A
#
# COMPACT_ATOMS: atom_id res chain seq x y z
N PRO A 1 6.87 -7.08 -2.06
CA PRO A 1 6.60 -6.62 -3.46
C PRO A 1 5.66 -7.57 -4.19
N VAL A 2 5.84 -8.90 -4.10
CA VAL A 2 5.04 -9.88 -4.85
C VAL A 2 3.55 -9.83 -4.46
N ILE A 3 3.24 -9.79 -3.15
CA ILE A 3 1.86 -9.72 -2.66
C ILE A 3 1.21 -8.40 -3.07
N THR A 4 1.89 -7.28 -2.87
CA THR A 4 1.39 -5.96 -3.23
C THR A 4 1.13 -5.85 -4.74
N ASP A 5 2.04 -6.36 -5.56
CA ASP A 5 1.88 -6.38 -7.01
C ASP A 5 0.73 -7.30 -7.45
N SER A 6 0.55 -8.45 -6.80
CA SER A 6 -0.58 -9.36 -7.05
C SER A 6 -1.93 -8.71 -6.76
N ILE A 7 -2.03 -7.98 -5.64
CA ILE A 7 -3.26 -7.28 -5.24
C ILE A 7 -3.57 -6.16 -6.23
N ILE A 8 -2.60 -5.28 -6.52
CA ILE A 8 -2.83 -4.17 -7.44
C ILE A 8 -3.15 -4.65 -8.86
N SER A 9 -2.56 -5.76 -9.31
CA SER A 9 -2.87 -6.36 -10.61
C SER A 9 -4.26 -7.00 -10.67
N ARG A 10 -4.82 -7.41 -9.52
CA ARG A 10 -6.22 -7.85 -9.43
C ARG A 10 -7.17 -6.66 -9.65
N ILE A 11 -6.88 -5.52 -9.03
CA ILE A 11 -7.68 -4.30 -9.17
C ILE A 11 -7.58 -3.76 -10.61
N GLU A 12 -6.39 -3.79 -11.20
CA GLU A 12 -6.17 -3.41 -12.60
C GLU A 12 -7.03 -4.25 -13.56
N ARG A 13 -7.09 -5.57 -13.36
CA ARG A 13 -7.95 -6.45 -14.17
C ARG A 13 -9.43 -6.14 -13.99
N ALA A 14 -9.88 -5.86 -12.76
CA ALA A 14 -11.24 -5.43 -12.50
C ALA A 14 -11.58 -4.11 -13.21
N ALA A 15 -10.64 -3.16 -13.24
CA ALA A 15 -10.81 -1.91 -13.95
C ALA A 15 -10.97 -2.10 -15.47
N TRP A 16 -10.16 -2.98 -16.08
CA TRP A 16 -10.31 -3.30 -17.49
C TRP A 16 -11.61 -4.05 -17.79
N GLN A 17 -12.05 -4.96 -16.93
CA GLN A 17 -13.36 -5.63 -17.07
C GLN A 17 -14.51 -4.63 -17.01
N VAL A 18 -14.44 -3.66 -16.11
CA VAL A 18 -15.42 -2.57 -16.04
C VAL A 18 -15.36 -1.71 -17.29
N ASN A 19 -14.14 -1.37 -17.78
CA ASN A 19 -13.98 -0.66 -19.05
C ASN A 19 -14.77 -1.34 -20.18
N ASP A 20 -14.60 -2.65 -20.36
CA ASP A 20 -15.25 -3.39 -21.45
C ASP A 20 -16.79 -3.34 -21.32
N ASN A 21 -17.30 -3.49 -20.11
CA ASN A 21 -18.73 -3.44 -19.81
C ASN A 21 -19.34 -2.06 -20.08
N TYR A 22 -18.63 -1.00 -19.71
CA TYR A 22 -19.11 0.37 -19.88
C TYR A 22 -18.88 0.88 -21.31
N THR A 23 -17.79 0.51 -21.95
CA THR A 23 -17.53 0.80 -23.37
C THR A 23 -18.62 0.24 -24.28
N ALA A 24 -19.13 -0.96 -23.99
CA ALA A 24 -20.22 -1.57 -24.73
C ALA A 24 -21.55 -0.79 -24.62
N LYS A 25 -21.72 -0.01 -23.56
CA LYS A 25 -22.92 0.82 -23.30
C LYS A 25 -22.72 2.29 -23.67
N GLN A 26 -21.49 2.70 -23.89
CA GLN A 26 -21.08 4.07 -24.18
C GLN A 26 -21.54 4.50 -25.59
N THR A 27 -22.12 5.68 -25.70
CA THR A 27 -22.42 6.28 -27.02
C THR A 27 -21.14 6.48 -27.82
N GLY A 28 -21.13 6.05 -29.07
CA GLY A 28 -19.98 6.14 -29.94
C GLY A 28 -18.93 5.03 -29.77
N GLY A 29 -19.08 4.14 -28.77
CA GLY A 29 -18.22 2.99 -28.56
C GLY A 29 -16.77 3.33 -28.16
N PHE A 30 -16.52 4.54 -27.67
CA PHE A 30 -15.20 4.94 -27.17
C PHE A 30 -14.89 4.26 -25.85
N GLN A 31 -13.63 3.85 -25.66
CA GLN A 31 -13.19 3.28 -24.39
C GLN A 31 -13.35 4.28 -23.24
N VAL A 32 -13.99 3.83 -22.17
CA VAL A 32 -14.25 4.63 -20.98
C VAL A 32 -12.97 4.85 -20.17
N VAL A 33 -12.10 3.83 -20.10
CA VAL A 33 -10.77 3.93 -19.50
C VAL A 33 -9.74 4.11 -20.61
N GLN A 34 -9.01 5.22 -20.58
CA GLN A 34 -7.98 5.51 -21.57
C GLN A 34 -6.66 4.82 -21.27
N ASN A 35 -6.23 4.91 -20.01
CA ASN A 35 -5.03 4.23 -19.53
C ASN A 35 -5.08 4.01 -18.03
N ILE A 36 -4.25 3.10 -17.56
CA ILE A 36 -4.05 2.80 -16.16
C ILE A 36 -2.55 2.89 -15.85
N ILE A 37 -2.19 3.70 -14.87
CA ILE A 37 -0.82 3.82 -14.37
C ILE A 37 -0.74 3.09 -13.05
N LYS A 38 0.08 2.04 -13.01
CA LYS A 38 0.34 1.26 -11.81
C LYS A 38 1.65 1.69 -11.17
N ASN A 39 1.59 2.21 -9.96
CA ASN A 39 2.73 2.57 -9.16
C ASN A 39 2.88 1.61 -7.98
N VAL A 40 4.04 0.98 -7.84
CA VAL A 40 4.39 0.16 -6.68
C VAL A 40 5.54 0.83 -5.95
N GLY A 41 5.30 1.29 -4.72
CA GLY A 41 6.25 2.03 -3.90
C GLY A 41 5.67 3.37 -3.38
N PRO A 42 6.47 4.16 -2.62
CA PRO A 42 7.77 3.80 -2.08
C PRO A 42 7.69 2.65 -1.06
N GLY A 43 8.64 1.75 -1.13
CA GLY A 43 8.65 0.53 -0.31
C GLY A 43 7.90 -0.62 -0.97
N ASN A 44 7.82 -1.74 -0.25
CA ASN A 44 7.27 -3.00 -0.79
C ASN A 44 5.80 -3.22 -0.45
N ASN A 45 5.22 -2.36 0.37
CA ASN A 45 3.90 -2.51 0.98
C ASN A 45 2.88 -1.46 0.53
N LYS A 46 3.26 -0.58 -0.38
CA LYS A 46 2.37 0.45 -0.92
C LYS A 46 2.27 0.32 -2.42
N ALA A 47 1.07 0.54 -2.94
CA ALA A 47 0.82 0.64 -4.38
C ALA A 47 -0.37 1.57 -4.63
N SER A 48 -0.41 2.15 -5.81
CA SER A 48 -1.54 2.93 -6.29
C SER A 48 -1.83 2.62 -7.75
N LEU A 49 -3.09 2.70 -8.11
CA LEU A 49 -3.60 2.68 -9.48
C LEU A 49 -4.21 4.05 -9.79
N GLU A 50 -3.71 4.68 -10.81
CA GLU A 50 -4.29 5.88 -11.39
C GLU A 50 -4.98 5.48 -12.68
N ILE A 51 -6.31 5.65 -12.71
CA ILE A 51 -7.16 5.26 -13.83
C ILE A 51 -7.62 6.53 -14.51
N ASN A 52 -7.09 6.77 -15.71
CA ASN A 52 -7.45 7.92 -16.52
C ASN A 52 -8.64 7.57 -17.39
N LEU A 53 -9.72 8.29 -17.17
CA LEU A 53 -10.97 8.11 -17.89
C LEU A 53 -11.06 9.03 -19.10
N LEU A 54 -11.89 8.63 -20.07
CA LEU A 54 -12.31 9.52 -21.16
C LEU A 54 -12.84 10.83 -20.58
N PRO A 55 -12.61 12.00 -21.18
CA PRO A 55 -13.14 13.28 -20.70
C PRO A 55 -14.64 13.24 -20.40
N GLY A 56 -15.06 13.91 -19.33
CA GLY A 56 -16.44 13.86 -18.83
C GLY A 56 -17.50 14.24 -19.87
N GLU A 57 -17.14 15.15 -20.77
CA GLU A 57 -18.00 15.63 -21.87
C GLU A 57 -18.23 14.55 -22.96
N GLN A 58 -17.39 13.54 -23.00
CA GLN A 58 -17.43 12.43 -23.97
C GLN A 58 -17.88 11.11 -23.34
N ARG A 59 -18.20 11.12 -22.04
CA ARG A 59 -18.63 9.94 -21.30
C ARG A 59 -20.10 10.04 -20.90
N ASP A 60 -20.83 8.96 -21.11
CA ASP A 60 -22.23 8.84 -20.64
C ASP A 60 -22.31 8.52 -19.14
N PHE A 61 -21.19 8.09 -18.53
CA PHE A 61 -21.14 7.61 -17.13
C PHE A 61 -20.26 8.50 -16.29
N GLY A 62 -20.68 8.76 -15.06
CA GLY A 62 -19.91 9.56 -14.11
C GLY A 62 -18.68 8.83 -13.56
N ALA A 63 -17.60 9.56 -13.23
CA ALA A 63 -16.43 8.97 -12.61
C ALA A 63 -16.73 8.23 -11.28
N PRO A 64 -17.62 8.73 -10.39
CA PRO A 64 -18.01 8.01 -9.19
C PRO A 64 -18.70 6.67 -9.49
N GLU A 65 -19.54 6.62 -10.52
CA GLU A 65 -20.22 5.39 -10.94
C GLU A 65 -19.23 4.33 -11.40
N ILE A 66 -18.29 4.71 -12.28
CA ILE A 66 -17.23 3.83 -12.77
C ILE A 66 -16.34 3.34 -11.61
N ASN A 67 -16.00 4.24 -10.69
CA ASN A 67 -15.19 3.89 -9.53
C ASN A 67 -15.90 2.87 -8.61
N ASN A 68 -17.19 3.03 -8.38
CA ASN A 68 -17.99 2.08 -7.61
C ASN A 68 -18.08 0.73 -8.33
N ALA A 69 -18.27 0.72 -9.65
CA ALA A 69 -18.25 -0.51 -10.42
C ALA A 69 -16.90 -1.25 -10.36
N ILE A 70 -15.78 -0.52 -10.36
CA ILE A 70 -14.44 -1.11 -10.18
C ILE A 70 -14.29 -1.70 -8.77
N ARG A 71 -14.79 -1.01 -7.74
CA ARG A 71 -14.82 -1.52 -6.36
C ARG A 71 -15.60 -2.83 -6.27
N GLU A 72 -16.80 -2.87 -6.81
CA GLU A 72 -17.65 -4.06 -6.83
C GLU A 72 -17.00 -5.22 -7.60
N ALA A 73 -16.45 -4.95 -8.79
CA ALA A 73 -15.76 -5.93 -9.60
C ALA A 73 -14.48 -6.46 -8.94
N THR A 74 -13.79 -5.64 -8.14
CA THR A 74 -12.63 -6.05 -7.36
C THR A 74 -13.04 -7.04 -6.26
N GLY A 75 -14.19 -6.81 -5.62
CA GLY A 75 -14.65 -7.60 -4.48
C GLY A 75 -13.74 -7.50 -3.25
N PRO A 76 -13.93 -8.36 -2.25
CA PRO A 76 -13.15 -8.30 -1.01
C PRO A 76 -11.68 -8.60 -1.26
N VAL A 77 -10.80 -7.76 -0.71
CA VAL A 77 -9.34 -7.90 -0.78
C VAL A 77 -8.81 -8.13 0.62
N PHE A 78 -8.22 -9.31 0.84
CA PHE A 78 -7.64 -9.69 2.12
C PHE A 78 -6.13 -9.41 2.16
N GLY A 79 -5.60 -9.19 3.36
CA GLY A 79 -4.17 -8.96 3.57
C GLY A 79 -3.71 -7.55 3.23
N VAL A 80 -4.62 -6.60 3.15
CA VAL A 80 -4.35 -5.17 3.03
C VAL A 80 -4.74 -4.48 4.32
N GLU A 81 -3.91 -3.57 4.78
CA GLU A 81 -4.20 -2.71 5.93
C GLU A 81 -5.22 -1.63 5.55
N ARG A 82 -5.08 -1.10 4.35
CA ARG A 82 -5.98 -0.07 3.82
C ARG A 82 -6.12 -0.22 2.30
N LEU A 83 -7.35 -0.17 1.83
CA LEU A 83 -7.67 -0.04 0.42
C LEU A 83 -8.74 1.04 0.26
N THR A 84 -8.48 2.04 -0.56
CA THR A 84 -9.42 3.12 -0.83
C THR A 84 -9.63 3.26 -2.32
N PHE A 85 -10.88 3.52 -2.71
CA PHE A 85 -11.26 3.83 -4.07
C PHE A 85 -11.73 5.29 -4.11
N GLY A 86 -10.90 6.17 -4.68
CA GLY A 86 -11.21 7.59 -4.83
C GLY A 86 -11.45 7.97 -6.28
N SER A 87 -12.33 8.92 -6.56
CA SER A 87 -12.35 9.60 -7.85
C SER A 87 -11.37 10.77 -7.77
N GLY A 88 -10.32 10.74 -8.62
CA GLY A 88 -9.32 11.80 -8.68
C GLY A 88 -9.98 13.19 -8.82
N GLY A 89 -9.66 14.10 -7.92
CA GLY A 89 -10.25 15.44 -7.91
C GLY A 89 -10.83 15.87 -6.57
N ASN A 90 -10.61 15.13 -5.51
CA ASN A 90 -10.95 15.58 -4.17
C ASN A 90 -10.05 16.76 -3.73
N PHE A 91 -10.37 17.95 -4.23
CA PHE A 91 -9.82 19.20 -3.71
C PHE A 91 -10.26 19.51 -2.26
N GLY A 92 -11.08 18.65 -1.64
CA GLY A 92 -11.69 18.84 -0.33
C GLY A 92 -11.36 17.78 0.73
N GLY A 93 -10.50 16.80 0.45
CA GLY A 93 -10.23 15.70 1.39
C GLY A 93 -11.36 14.67 1.48
N SER A 94 -11.38 13.86 2.53
CA SER A 94 -12.48 12.92 2.79
C SER A 94 -13.76 13.66 3.13
N PRO A 95 -14.93 13.23 2.58
CA PRO A 95 -16.23 13.88 2.86
C PRO A 95 -16.57 13.92 4.36
N VAL A 96 -16.16 12.89 5.08
CA VAL A 96 -16.27 12.80 6.53
C VAL A 96 -14.87 12.62 7.10
N SER A 97 -14.47 13.52 7.98
CA SER A 97 -13.19 13.45 8.69
C SER A 97 -13.42 13.85 10.15
N VAL A 98 -13.09 12.94 11.05
CA VAL A 98 -13.23 13.15 12.49
C VAL A 98 -11.84 13.14 13.12
N SER A 99 -11.51 14.17 13.87
CA SER A 99 -10.26 14.26 14.62
C SER A 99 -10.53 14.04 16.11
N LEU A 100 -9.87 13.04 16.70
CA LEU A 100 -9.88 12.81 18.13
C LEU A 100 -8.68 13.51 18.76
N LEU A 101 -8.91 14.28 19.80
CA LEU A 101 -7.88 15.03 20.51
C LEU A 101 -7.91 14.65 21.99
N GLY A 102 -6.76 14.41 22.58
CA GLY A 102 -6.63 14.06 24.00
C GLY A 102 -5.16 13.93 24.40
N ALA A 103 -4.91 13.98 25.71
CA ALA A 103 -3.57 13.84 26.28
C ALA A 103 -3.18 12.37 26.53
N ASN A 104 -4.15 11.47 26.62
CA ASN A 104 -3.94 10.06 26.93
C ASN A 104 -4.06 9.22 25.66
N THR A 105 -2.95 8.67 25.20
CA THR A 105 -2.88 7.88 23.95
C THR A 105 -3.72 6.59 24.03
N SER A 106 -3.82 5.95 25.21
CA SER A 106 -4.60 4.71 25.36
C SER A 106 -6.10 4.97 25.27
N GLU A 107 -6.58 6.07 25.85
CA GLU A 107 -7.97 6.50 25.71
C GLU A 107 -8.32 6.92 24.29
N LEU A 108 -7.39 7.63 23.62
CA LEU A 108 -7.57 7.97 22.21
C LEU A 108 -7.67 6.75 21.31
N LYS A 109 -6.86 5.73 21.54
CA LYS A 109 -6.94 4.47 20.78
C LYS A 109 -8.26 3.76 21.02
N ALA A 110 -8.69 3.64 22.27
CA ALA A 110 -9.98 3.02 22.60
C ALA A 110 -11.15 3.78 21.93
N ALA A 111 -11.16 5.10 22.01
CA ALA A 111 -12.18 5.93 21.38
C ALA A 111 -12.14 5.84 19.84
N LYS A 112 -10.95 5.75 19.26
CA LYS A 112 -10.78 5.53 17.82
C LYS A 112 -11.38 4.18 17.38
N ASP A 113 -11.07 3.12 18.11
CA ASP A 113 -11.55 1.78 17.79
C ASP A 113 -13.08 1.69 17.85
N GLU A 114 -13.69 2.28 18.90
CA GLU A 114 -15.13 2.37 19.06
C GLU A 114 -15.78 3.21 17.93
N LEU A 115 -15.17 4.34 17.57
CA LEU A 115 -15.66 5.18 16.49
C LEU A 115 -15.58 4.47 15.14
N LEU A 116 -14.48 3.77 14.86
CA LEU A 116 -14.32 2.99 13.63
C LEU A 116 -15.39 1.89 13.52
N GLU A 117 -15.66 1.19 14.60
CA GLU A 117 -16.68 0.15 14.64
C GLU A 117 -18.06 0.71 14.32
N LEU A 118 -18.43 1.86 14.91
CA LEU A 118 -19.69 2.54 14.62
C LEU A 118 -19.76 3.05 13.18
N MET A 119 -18.67 3.57 12.64
CA MET A 119 -18.62 4.07 11.26
C MET A 119 -18.75 2.92 10.24
N VAL A 120 -18.13 1.78 10.47
CA VAL A 120 -18.21 0.60 9.59
C VAL A 120 -19.63 0.03 9.55
N GLN A 121 -20.39 0.15 10.64
CA GLN A 121 -21.79 -0.29 10.68
C GLN A 121 -22.73 0.61 9.87
N ASN A 122 -22.31 1.80 9.49
CA ASN A 122 -23.12 2.73 8.73
C ASN A 122 -23.00 2.42 7.21
N PRO A 123 -24.08 1.97 6.54
CA PRO A 123 -24.03 1.59 5.13
C PRO A 123 -23.77 2.76 4.15
N LEU A 124 -23.87 4.00 4.63
CA LEU A 124 -23.58 5.19 3.83
C LEU A 124 -22.09 5.55 3.81
N LEU A 125 -21.29 4.95 4.71
CA LEU A 125 -19.86 5.19 4.79
C LEU A 125 -19.11 4.03 4.14
N VAL A 126 -18.20 4.37 3.24
CA VAL A 126 -17.30 3.43 2.57
C VAL A 126 -15.86 3.88 2.76
N ASP A 127 -14.91 2.95 2.66
CA ASP A 127 -13.48 3.22 2.81
C ASP A 127 -13.13 3.86 4.17
N VAL A 128 -13.82 3.42 5.22
CA VAL A 128 -13.54 3.88 6.59
C VAL A 128 -12.13 3.47 6.96
N ALA A 129 -11.31 4.45 7.37
CA ALA A 129 -9.92 4.24 7.73
C ALA A 129 -9.46 5.27 8.74
N ASP A 130 -8.46 4.94 9.52
CA ASP A 130 -7.82 5.86 10.45
C ASP A 130 -6.42 6.30 9.98
N THR A 131 -5.80 7.19 10.73
CA THR A 131 -4.43 7.68 10.52
C THR A 131 -3.42 7.11 11.52
N ASP A 132 -3.82 6.12 12.33
CA ASP A 132 -2.98 5.44 13.32
C ASP A 132 -2.72 3.99 12.83
N PRO A 133 -1.89 3.80 11.79
CA PRO A 133 -1.60 2.48 11.27
C PRO A 133 -0.92 1.63 12.35
N GLU A 134 -1.22 0.33 12.37
CA GLU A 134 -0.44 -0.59 13.20
C GLU A 134 1.04 -0.44 12.85
N GLY A 135 1.86 -0.18 13.86
CA GLY A 135 3.30 -0.02 13.69
C GLY A 135 3.92 -1.28 13.07
N ILE A 136 5.02 -1.10 12.38
CA ILE A 136 5.83 -2.22 11.88
C ILE A 136 6.29 -3.04 13.09
N LYS A 137 6.16 -4.37 13.01
CA LYS A 137 6.70 -5.26 14.04
C LYS A 137 8.20 -5.01 14.18
N GLU A 138 8.61 -4.56 15.35
CA GLU A 138 10.00 -4.35 15.71
C GLU A 138 10.55 -5.57 16.43
N ILE A 139 11.77 -5.98 16.05
CA ILE A 139 12.51 -7.00 16.76
C ILE A 139 13.56 -6.31 17.62
N ASN A 140 13.30 -6.26 18.92
CA ASN A 140 14.27 -5.74 19.89
C ASN A 140 15.30 -6.82 20.22
N ILE A 141 16.55 -6.58 19.82
CA ILE A 141 17.66 -7.49 20.07
C ILE A 141 18.47 -6.96 21.26
N GLN A 142 18.66 -7.83 22.26
CA GLN A 142 19.50 -7.56 23.41
C GLN A 142 20.62 -8.60 23.47
N LEU A 143 21.82 -8.16 23.84
CA LEU A 143 22.94 -9.08 24.07
C LEU A 143 22.79 -9.80 25.42
N LYS A 144 23.11 -11.08 25.43
CA LYS A 144 23.24 -11.85 26.66
C LYS A 144 24.50 -11.41 27.40
N GLU A 145 24.53 -11.55 28.73
CA GLU A 145 25.71 -11.21 29.55
C GLU A 145 27.01 -11.90 29.07
N SER A 146 26.88 -13.14 28.60
CA SER A 146 27.99 -13.90 28.03
C SER A 146 28.61 -13.23 26.78
N ALA A 147 27.85 -12.48 26.01
CA ALA A 147 28.36 -11.78 24.84
C ALA A 147 29.25 -10.59 25.24
N TYR A 148 28.88 -9.87 26.30
CA TYR A 148 29.71 -8.81 26.85
C TYR A 148 31.03 -9.37 27.40
N ALA A 149 31.02 -10.54 28.04
CA ALA A 149 32.23 -11.21 28.51
C ALA A 149 33.17 -11.61 27.36
N LEU A 150 32.63 -11.82 26.16
CA LEU A 150 33.41 -12.09 24.93
C LEU A 150 33.85 -10.81 24.22
N GLY A 151 33.56 -9.63 24.77
CA GLY A 151 33.90 -8.33 24.20
C GLY A 151 33.04 -7.91 23.00
N LEU A 152 31.89 -8.57 22.78
CA LEU A 152 30.98 -8.21 21.68
C LEU A 152 30.16 -6.98 22.05
N THR A 153 29.97 -6.10 21.08
CA THR A 153 29.08 -4.95 21.19
C THR A 153 27.76 -5.20 20.44
N LEU A 154 26.69 -4.57 20.89
CA LEU A 154 25.39 -4.65 20.21
C LEU A 154 25.51 -4.18 18.75
N GLN A 155 26.29 -3.13 18.51
CA GLN A 155 26.47 -2.56 17.17
C GLN A 155 27.15 -3.54 16.21
N GLU A 156 28.18 -4.27 16.66
CA GLU A 156 28.85 -5.28 15.85
C GLU A 156 27.92 -6.43 15.49
N VAL A 157 27.18 -6.96 16.47
CA VAL A 157 26.21 -8.02 16.25
C VAL A 157 25.09 -7.56 15.30
N MET A 158 24.53 -6.37 15.51
CA MET A 158 23.50 -5.82 14.65
C MET A 158 23.99 -5.57 13.22
N SER A 159 25.25 -5.11 13.06
CA SER A 159 25.85 -4.92 11.75
C SER A 159 26.00 -6.24 10.98
N GLN A 160 26.41 -7.31 11.68
CA GLN A 160 26.54 -8.64 11.08
C GLN A 160 25.18 -9.24 10.72
N VAL A 161 24.19 -9.14 11.62
CA VAL A 161 22.81 -9.58 11.36
C VAL A 161 22.24 -8.84 10.14
N ARG A 162 22.39 -7.52 10.11
CA ARG A 162 21.94 -6.71 8.97
C ARG A 162 22.63 -7.11 7.67
N ALA A 163 23.95 -7.30 7.69
CA ALA A 163 24.72 -7.72 6.52
C ALA A 163 24.27 -9.09 6.01
N GLY A 164 23.99 -10.03 6.89
CA GLY A 164 23.51 -11.36 6.54
C GLY A 164 22.11 -11.35 5.91
N PHE A 165 21.16 -10.68 6.53
CA PHE A 165 19.75 -10.72 6.12
C PHE A 165 19.42 -9.71 5.00
N PHE A 166 19.81 -8.44 5.14
CA PHE A 166 19.55 -7.40 4.14
C PHE A 166 20.63 -7.31 3.07
N GLY A 167 21.85 -7.66 3.43
CA GLY A 167 23.02 -7.57 2.58
C GLY A 167 23.93 -6.40 2.94
N LEU A 168 25.19 -6.57 2.56
CA LEU A 168 26.21 -5.56 2.59
C LEU A 168 26.52 -5.13 1.16
N GLN A 169 26.51 -3.83 0.89
CA GLN A 169 27.01 -3.30 -0.39
C GLN A 169 28.53 -3.44 -0.43
N ALA A 170 29.00 -4.47 -1.13
CA ALA A 170 30.43 -4.78 -1.21
C ALA A 170 31.17 -3.85 -2.19
N GLN A 171 30.49 -3.44 -3.26
CA GLN A 171 31.11 -2.61 -4.29
C GLN A 171 30.04 -1.73 -4.98
N ARG A 172 30.50 -0.57 -5.45
CA ARG A 172 29.73 0.37 -6.28
C ARG A 172 30.64 0.90 -7.37
N PHE A 173 30.20 0.79 -8.62
CA PHE A 173 30.95 1.32 -9.75
C PHE A 173 30.03 1.78 -10.86
N GLN A 174 30.55 2.69 -11.68
CA GLN A 174 29.85 3.21 -12.85
C GLN A 174 30.23 2.40 -14.09
N ARG A 175 29.24 2.03 -14.88
CA ARG A 175 29.44 1.40 -16.18
C ARG A 175 28.64 2.16 -17.24
N GLY A 176 29.29 3.05 -17.96
CA GLY A 176 28.60 3.98 -18.86
C GLY A 176 27.72 4.95 -18.08
N GLN A 177 26.41 4.94 -18.37
CA GLN A 177 25.41 5.75 -17.64
C GLN A 177 24.79 5.03 -16.44
N ASP A 178 25.07 3.74 -16.28
CA ASP A 178 24.47 2.91 -15.24
C ASP A 178 25.36 2.83 -13.99
N GLU A 179 24.74 2.97 -12.83
CA GLU A 179 25.37 2.71 -11.53
C GLU A 179 25.12 1.26 -11.12
N ILE A 180 26.19 0.48 -11.00
CA ILE A 180 26.12 -0.92 -10.58
C ILE A 180 26.50 -1.04 -9.13
N ARG A 181 25.62 -1.65 -8.33
CA ARG A 181 25.84 -1.92 -6.90
C ARG A 181 25.89 -3.43 -6.68
N VAL A 182 26.98 -3.91 -6.13
CA VAL A 182 27.17 -5.31 -5.78
C VAL A 182 26.79 -5.52 -4.32
N TRP A 183 25.82 -6.39 -4.08
CA TRP A 183 25.35 -6.73 -2.75
C TRP A 183 25.69 -8.17 -2.42
N VAL A 184 26.21 -8.40 -1.21
CA VAL A 184 26.47 -9.72 -0.65
C VAL A 184 25.53 -9.94 0.52
N ARG A 185 24.80 -11.06 0.51
CA ARG A 185 23.86 -11.45 1.56
C ARG A 185 23.73 -12.96 1.61
N TYR A 186 23.15 -13.48 2.68
CA TYR A 186 22.85 -14.91 2.77
C TYR A 186 21.86 -15.35 1.67
N ASP A 187 21.92 -16.60 1.30
CA ASP A 187 20.95 -17.19 0.37
C ASP A 187 19.52 -17.09 0.93
N ARG A 188 18.56 -17.13 0.03
CA ARG A 188 17.13 -16.94 0.39
C ARG A 188 16.67 -17.98 1.40
N SER A 189 17.06 -19.23 1.22
CA SER A 189 16.73 -20.34 2.14
C SER A 189 17.21 -20.09 3.58
N ASN A 190 18.29 -19.34 3.77
CA ASN A 190 18.88 -19.03 5.08
C ASN A 190 18.34 -17.74 5.70
N ARG A 191 17.39 -17.08 5.03
CA ARG A 191 16.79 -15.80 5.47
C ARG A 191 15.29 -15.90 5.75
N GLU A 192 14.63 -16.97 5.33
CA GLU A 192 13.18 -17.18 5.43
C GLU A 192 12.79 -18.21 6.51
N SER A 193 13.73 -18.63 7.35
CA SER A 193 13.46 -19.57 8.46
C SER A 193 13.08 -18.84 9.74
#